data_2961709b88529a50da69b7a4d942af9a
#
_entry.id   2961709b88529a50da69b7a4d942af9a
#
_cell.length_a   1.000
_cell.length_b   1.000
_cell.length_c   1.000
_cell.angle_alpha   90.00
_cell.angle_beta   90.00
_cell.angle_gamma   90.00
#
_symmetry.space_group_name_H-M   'P 1'
#
loop_
_entity.id
_entity.type
_entity.pdbx_description
1 polymer ?
#
loop_
_entity_poly.entity_id
_entity_poly.type
_entity_poly.pdbx_seq_one_letter_code
_entity_poly.pdbx_strand_id
1 'polypeptide(L)'
;MPQLANRQFLEFEKPIKDLYDQIEQIRTTEQKTSTDMGDAIAKLEEKIVETKRSITEQLTPWNRVQLSRHPDRPYTLKYIENMCTDFVELHGDRNVKDDKAMVGGFAKLDGKTVMIIGQQKGNNTKTRQIRNFGMANPEGYRKALRLMKLAEKFNKPVITLIDTPGAYPGLEAEERGQGEAIARNIYEMISLKVPVICVIIRSEEHTSELQSP
;
A
#
# COMPACT_ATOMS: atom_id res chain seq x y z
N MET A 1 18.19 -10.64 3.22
CA MET A 1 17.87 -9.22 2.91
C MET A 1 17.34 -9.14 1.49
N PRO A 2 16.33 -8.33 1.16
CA PRO A 2 15.88 -8.17 -0.22
C PRO A 2 17.03 -7.61 -1.04
N GLN A 3 17.20 -8.14 -2.26
CA GLN A 3 18.26 -7.76 -3.18
C GLN A 3 18.21 -6.25 -3.44
N LEU A 4 19.27 -5.54 -3.07
CA LEU A 4 19.47 -4.09 -3.28
C LEU A 4 19.47 -3.68 -4.76
N ALA A 5 19.76 -4.63 -5.66
CA ALA A 5 19.91 -4.40 -7.10
C ALA A 5 18.68 -3.77 -7.81
N ASN A 6 17.49 -3.80 -7.22
CA ASN A 6 16.26 -3.25 -7.82
C ASN A 6 15.62 -2.13 -7.00
N ARG A 7 16.28 -1.62 -5.95
CA ARG A 7 15.72 -0.56 -5.13
C ARG A 7 15.87 0.79 -5.82
N GLN A 8 14.76 1.53 -5.93
CA GLN A 8 14.80 2.91 -6.39
C GLN A 8 15.10 3.84 -5.20
N PHE A 9 15.87 4.90 -5.46
CA PHE A 9 16.20 5.93 -4.47
C PHE A 9 15.77 7.28 -5.00
N LEU A 10 15.14 8.06 -4.15
CA LEU A 10 14.82 9.46 -4.42
C LEU A 10 16.11 10.31 -4.28
N GLU A 11 16.07 11.54 -4.80
CA GLU A 11 17.25 12.39 -4.83
C GLU A 11 17.82 12.66 -3.43
N PHE A 12 16.97 12.92 -2.46
CA PHE A 12 17.38 13.14 -1.07
C PHE A 12 17.83 11.85 -0.35
N GLU A 13 17.61 10.67 -0.93
CA GLU A 13 18.08 9.38 -0.44
C GLU A 13 19.45 8.98 -1.03
N LYS A 14 20.06 9.78 -1.91
CA LYS A 14 21.39 9.50 -2.47
C LYS A 14 22.44 9.14 -1.43
N PRO A 15 22.57 9.85 -0.27
CA PRO A 15 23.54 9.47 0.75
C PRO A 15 23.35 8.06 1.30
N ILE A 16 22.09 7.58 1.34
CA ILE A 16 21.78 6.20 1.76
C ILE A 16 22.21 5.21 0.66
N LYS A 17 21.97 5.56 -0.60
CA LYS A 17 22.39 4.76 -1.75
C LYS A 17 23.90 4.56 -1.76
N ASP A 18 24.66 5.64 -1.59
CA ASP A 18 26.13 5.61 -1.60
C ASP A 18 26.69 4.68 -0.52
N LEU A 19 26.04 4.62 0.64
CA LEU A 19 26.43 3.70 1.73
C LEU A 19 26.11 2.24 1.37
N TYR A 20 24.99 1.99 0.71
CA TYR A 20 24.66 0.64 0.22
C TYR A 20 25.63 0.19 -0.88
N ASP A 21 25.98 1.08 -1.79
CA ASP A 21 26.94 0.79 -2.87
C ASP A 21 28.33 0.45 -2.29
N GLN A 22 28.75 1.11 -1.20
CA GLN A 22 29.97 0.78 -0.46
C GLN A 22 29.90 -0.62 0.17
N ILE A 23 28.80 -0.99 0.78
CA ILE A 23 28.62 -2.33 1.35
C ILE A 23 28.70 -3.41 0.25
N GLU A 24 28.10 -3.16 -0.92
CA GLU A 24 28.15 -4.08 -2.05
C GLU A 24 29.59 -4.26 -2.57
N GLN A 25 30.35 -3.17 -2.65
CA GLN A 25 31.77 -3.21 -3.02
C GLN A 25 32.61 -4.01 -2.02
N ILE A 26 32.39 -3.81 -0.70
CA ILE A 26 33.08 -4.57 0.34
C ILE A 26 32.75 -6.05 0.23
N ARG A 27 31.48 -6.43 0.10
CA ARG A 27 31.06 -7.82 -0.08
C ARG A 27 31.67 -8.49 -1.32
N THR A 28 31.76 -7.74 -2.42
CA THR A 28 32.39 -8.23 -3.64
C THR A 28 33.90 -8.44 -3.44
N THR A 29 34.55 -7.58 -2.65
CA THR A 29 35.97 -7.70 -2.33
C THR A 29 36.22 -8.86 -1.36
N GLU A 30 35.40 -9.01 -0.34
CA GLU A 30 35.42 -10.12 0.62
C GLU A 30 35.35 -11.49 -0.10
N GLN A 31 34.43 -11.63 -1.07
CA GLN A 31 34.34 -12.85 -1.89
C GLN A 31 35.61 -13.14 -2.72
N LYS A 32 36.31 -12.08 -3.17
CA LYS A 32 37.53 -12.24 -3.99
C LYS A 32 38.79 -12.50 -3.14
N THR A 33 38.87 -11.91 -1.96
CA THR A 33 40.07 -11.96 -1.11
C THR A 33 39.98 -12.95 0.03
N SER A 34 38.79 -13.54 0.27
CA SER A 34 38.50 -14.40 1.42
C SER A 34 38.87 -13.76 2.78
N THR A 35 38.85 -12.44 2.85
CA THR A 35 39.17 -11.67 4.08
C THR A 35 37.86 -11.26 4.73
N ASP A 36 37.68 -11.57 6.01
CA ASP A 36 36.50 -11.14 6.78
C ASP A 36 36.47 -9.61 6.92
N MET A 37 35.43 -8.98 6.42
CA MET A 37 35.17 -7.54 6.51
C MET A 37 33.89 -7.21 7.28
N GLY A 38 33.40 -8.14 8.12
CA GLY A 38 32.16 -8.02 8.87
C GLY A 38 32.07 -6.75 9.70
N ASP A 39 33.14 -6.37 10.39
CA ASP A 39 33.19 -5.13 11.21
C ASP A 39 32.99 -3.85 10.37
N ALA A 40 33.55 -3.81 9.17
CA ALA A 40 33.41 -2.67 8.27
C ALA A 40 31.95 -2.57 7.75
N ILE A 41 31.34 -3.70 7.42
CA ILE A 41 29.94 -3.76 7.02
C ILE A 41 29.01 -3.31 8.16
N ALA A 42 29.24 -3.79 9.38
CA ALA A 42 28.45 -3.42 10.55
C ALA A 42 28.47 -1.90 10.82
N LYS A 43 29.63 -1.26 10.72
CA LYS A 43 29.76 0.19 10.85
C LYS A 43 29.00 0.96 9.76
N LEU A 44 29.00 0.48 8.53
CA LEU A 44 28.24 1.10 7.45
C LEU A 44 26.73 0.90 7.64
N GLU A 45 26.29 -0.25 8.15
CA GLU A 45 24.88 -0.50 8.48
C GLU A 45 24.40 0.43 9.59
N GLU A 46 25.19 0.66 10.62
CA GLU A 46 24.90 1.65 11.67
C GLU A 46 24.79 3.06 11.09
N LYS A 47 25.76 3.46 10.26
CA LYS A 47 25.73 4.75 9.58
C LYS A 47 24.51 4.92 8.66
N ILE A 48 24.04 3.85 8.01
CA ILE A 48 22.78 3.89 7.23
C ILE A 48 21.59 4.22 8.13
N VAL A 49 21.51 3.62 9.32
CA VAL A 49 20.43 3.89 10.29
C VAL A 49 20.44 5.36 10.71
N GLU A 50 21.61 5.89 11.07
CA GLU A 50 21.78 7.31 11.45
C GLU A 50 21.42 8.25 10.29
N THR A 51 21.90 7.95 9.08
CA THR A 51 21.63 8.76 7.89
C THR A 51 20.13 8.78 7.56
N LYS A 52 19.46 7.63 7.65
CA LYS A 52 17.99 7.54 7.47
C LYS A 52 17.27 8.40 8.51
N ARG A 53 17.68 8.34 9.76
CA ARG A 53 17.09 9.15 10.83
C ARG A 53 17.25 10.64 10.55
N SER A 54 18.47 11.09 10.25
CA SER A 54 18.76 12.48 9.92
C SER A 54 17.93 12.99 8.73
N ILE A 55 17.87 12.20 7.63
CA ILE A 55 17.06 12.56 6.47
C ILE A 55 15.58 12.65 6.85
N THR A 56 15.06 11.70 7.64
CA THR A 56 13.64 11.68 8.04
C THR A 56 13.26 12.90 8.88
N GLU A 57 14.16 13.35 9.76
CA GLU A 57 13.97 14.54 10.61
C GLU A 57 13.98 15.84 9.80
N GLN A 58 14.66 15.87 8.66
CA GLN A 58 14.84 17.04 7.80
C GLN A 58 13.98 17.06 6.54
N LEU A 59 13.02 16.13 6.39
CA LEU A 59 12.16 16.06 5.22
C LEU A 59 11.35 17.33 5.03
N THR A 60 11.51 17.97 3.87
CA THR A 60 10.64 19.06 3.43
C THR A 60 9.22 18.53 3.13
N PRO A 61 8.19 19.38 3.08
CA PRO A 61 6.86 18.96 2.64
C PRO A 61 6.87 18.25 1.28
N TRP A 62 7.66 18.74 0.33
CA TRP A 62 7.81 18.11 -0.99
C TRP A 62 8.48 16.72 -0.91
N ASN A 63 9.53 16.56 -0.11
CA ASN A 63 10.15 15.25 0.09
C ASN A 63 9.16 14.24 0.70
N ARG A 64 8.27 14.69 1.59
CA ARG A 64 7.20 13.83 2.15
C ARG A 64 6.21 13.38 1.08
N VAL A 65 5.83 14.27 0.16
CA VAL A 65 4.99 13.92 -1.00
C VAL A 65 5.71 12.89 -1.89
N GLN A 66 6.98 13.13 -2.23
CA GLN A 66 7.76 12.19 -3.04
C GLN A 66 7.87 10.82 -2.35
N LEU A 67 8.15 10.78 -1.04
CA LEU A 67 8.25 9.55 -0.26
C LEU A 67 6.91 8.80 -0.20
N SER A 68 5.78 9.52 -0.09
CA SER A 68 4.45 8.91 -0.11
C SER A 68 4.11 8.23 -1.45
N ARG A 69 4.76 8.65 -2.53
CA ARG A 69 4.62 8.14 -3.90
C ARG A 69 5.77 7.22 -4.32
N HIS A 70 6.65 6.87 -3.40
CA HIS A 70 7.83 6.07 -3.71
C HIS A 70 7.44 4.77 -4.45
N PRO A 71 8.11 4.41 -5.58
CA PRO A 71 7.76 3.23 -6.37
C PRO A 71 7.78 1.92 -5.57
N ASP A 72 8.74 1.79 -4.64
CA ASP A 72 8.92 0.59 -3.81
C ASP A 72 8.03 0.60 -2.55
N ARG A 73 7.16 1.61 -2.38
CA ARG A 73 6.23 1.65 -1.25
C ARG A 73 5.24 0.50 -1.36
N PRO A 74 5.03 -0.26 -0.27
CA PRO A 74 4.16 -1.44 -0.31
C PRO A 74 2.72 -1.07 -0.63
N TYR A 75 2.01 -1.96 -1.34
CA TYR A 75 0.59 -1.92 -1.60
C TYR A 75 -0.19 -2.78 -0.59
N THR A 76 -1.51 -2.72 -0.63
CA THR A 76 -2.42 -3.40 0.31
C THR A 76 -2.07 -4.87 0.57
N LEU A 77 -1.88 -5.66 -0.47
CA LEU A 77 -1.54 -7.09 -0.30
C LEU A 77 -0.23 -7.30 0.46
N LYS A 78 0.76 -6.40 0.26
CA LYS A 78 2.04 -6.51 0.98
C LYS A 78 1.90 -6.14 2.46
N TYR A 79 1.03 -5.20 2.79
CA TYR A 79 0.69 -4.93 4.19
C TYR A 79 -0.01 -6.13 4.82
N ILE A 80 -1.00 -6.72 4.15
CA ILE A 80 -1.70 -7.92 4.65
C ILE A 80 -0.71 -9.06 4.89
N GLU A 81 0.16 -9.35 3.92
CA GLU A 81 1.17 -10.40 4.00
C GLU A 81 2.14 -10.22 5.17
N ASN A 82 2.54 -8.98 5.47
CA ASN A 82 3.53 -8.69 6.51
C ASN A 82 2.93 -8.52 7.91
N MET A 83 1.66 -8.14 8.03
CA MET A 83 1.03 -7.76 9.31
C MET A 83 0.03 -8.80 9.79
N CYS A 84 -0.48 -9.65 8.90
CA CYS A 84 -1.59 -10.54 9.19
C CYS A 84 -1.26 -12.00 8.90
N THR A 85 -1.98 -12.87 9.58
CA THR A 85 -2.04 -14.30 9.30
C THR A 85 -3.45 -14.71 8.88
N ASP A 86 -3.58 -15.91 8.31
CA ASP A 86 -4.87 -16.54 7.96
C ASP A 86 -5.78 -15.63 7.10
N PHE A 87 -5.19 -14.90 6.14
CA PHE A 87 -5.98 -14.04 5.25
C PHE A 87 -6.80 -14.88 4.27
N VAL A 88 -8.11 -14.67 4.30
CA VAL A 88 -9.09 -15.28 3.39
C VAL A 88 -9.71 -14.18 2.55
N GLU A 89 -9.27 -14.04 1.29
CA GLU A 89 -9.83 -13.04 0.36
C GLU A 89 -11.25 -13.40 -0.05
N LEU A 90 -12.14 -12.42 -0.02
CA LEU A 90 -13.54 -12.54 -0.40
C LEU A 90 -13.81 -11.73 -1.66
N HIS A 91 -14.27 -12.40 -2.71
CA HIS A 91 -14.45 -11.86 -4.04
C HIS A 91 -15.89 -11.48 -4.38
N GLY A 92 -16.04 -10.55 -5.33
CA GLY A 92 -17.29 -10.18 -5.97
C GLY A 92 -18.22 -9.29 -5.14
N ASP A 93 -19.04 -8.52 -5.85
CA ASP A 93 -20.03 -7.60 -5.26
C ASP A 93 -21.40 -8.27 -5.01
N ARG A 94 -21.57 -9.51 -5.45
CA ARG A 94 -22.87 -10.26 -5.43
C ARG A 94 -23.96 -9.66 -6.31
N ASN A 95 -23.59 -8.82 -7.26
CA ASN A 95 -24.51 -8.19 -8.20
C ASN A 95 -24.06 -8.37 -9.66
N VAL A 96 -22.85 -7.91 -10.00
CA VAL A 96 -22.33 -7.94 -11.38
C VAL A 96 -21.10 -8.81 -11.51
N LYS A 97 -19.99 -8.45 -10.86
CA LYS A 97 -18.71 -9.15 -10.98
C LYS A 97 -17.76 -8.85 -9.82
N ASP A 98 -16.56 -9.41 -9.88
CA ASP A 98 -15.45 -9.01 -9.00
C ASP A 98 -14.69 -7.82 -9.58
N ASP A 99 -14.19 -6.95 -8.70
CA ASP A 99 -13.23 -5.90 -9.03
C ASP A 99 -11.90 -6.18 -8.34
N LYS A 100 -10.86 -6.39 -9.15
CA LYS A 100 -9.52 -6.68 -8.67
C LYS A 100 -8.76 -5.45 -8.16
N ALA A 101 -9.25 -4.25 -8.42
CA ALA A 101 -8.72 -3.01 -7.85
C ALA A 101 -9.03 -2.91 -6.35
N MET A 102 -10.07 -3.58 -5.88
CA MET A 102 -10.44 -3.67 -4.47
C MET A 102 -10.15 -5.08 -3.92
N VAL A 103 -9.33 -5.17 -2.89
CA VAL A 103 -9.02 -6.40 -2.17
C VAL A 103 -9.63 -6.34 -0.78
N GLY A 104 -10.15 -7.45 -0.29
CA GLY A 104 -10.63 -7.50 1.07
C GLY A 104 -11.02 -8.89 1.52
N GLY A 105 -11.00 -9.09 2.84
CA GLY A 105 -11.28 -10.37 3.46
C GLY A 105 -11.02 -10.38 4.95
N PHE A 106 -11.30 -11.49 5.58
CA PHE A 106 -10.94 -11.71 6.97
C PHE A 106 -9.47 -12.09 7.11
N ALA A 107 -8.83 -11.57 8.15
CA ALA A 107 -7.46 -11.90 8.52
C ALA A 107 -7.32 -11.89 10.04
N LYS A 108 -6.20 -12.40 10.56
CA LYS A 108 -5.81 -12.23 11.96
C LYS A 108 -4.68 -11.18 12.05
N LEU A 109 -4.91 -10.15 12.83
CA LEU A 109 -3.93 -9.14 13.23
C LEU A 109 -3.67 -9.31 14.73
N ASP A 110 -2.45 -9.69 15.11
CA ASP A 110 -2.08 -10.01 16.50
C ASP A 110 -3.06 -10.98 17.18
N GLY A 111 -3.44 -12.03 16.44
CA GLY A 111 -4.37 -13.06 16.90
C GLY A 111 -5.85 -12.66 16.88
N LYS A 112 -6.19 -11.39 16.63
CA LYS A 112 -7.57 -10.89 16.57
C LYS A 112 -8.09 -10.91 15.13
N THR A 113 -9.27 -11.48 14.94
CA THR A 113 -9.92 -11.48 13.62
C THR A 113 -10.41 -10.08 13.27
N VAL A 114 -10.00 -9.60 12.11
CA VAL A 114 -10.39 -8.29 11.55
C VAL A 114 -10.84 -8.45 10.10
N MET A 115 -11.62 -7.52 9.60
CA MET A 115 -11.88 -7.34 8.18
C MET A 115 -10.89 -6.33 7.63
N ILE A 116 -10.10 -6.71 6.62
CA ILE A 116 -9.19 -5.78 5.93
C ILE A 116 -9.72 -5.55 4.52
N ILE A 117 -9.76 -4.29 4.10
CA ILE A 117 -10.21 -3.86 2.78
C ILE A 117 -9.23 -2.80 2.28
N GLY A 118 -8.83 -2.85 1.01
CA GLY A 118 -7.97 -1.79 0.49
C GLY A 118 -7.84 -1.82 -1.03
N GLN A 119 -7.41 -0.69 -1.57
CA GLN A 119 -7.10 -0.58 -2.99
C GLN A 119 -5.76 -1.26 -3.29
N GLN A 120 -5.70 -1.94 -4.42
CA GLN A 120 -4.52 -2.65 -4.89
C GLN A 120 -4.20 -2.27 -6.33
N LYS A 121 -3.10 -1.55 -6.53
CA LYS A 121 -2.71 -1.02 -7.84
C LYS A 121 -1.92 -2.00 -8.70
N GLY A 122 -1.13 -2.83 -8.11
CA GLY A 122 -0.16 -3.69 -8.82
C GLY A 122 1.22 -3.05 -9.00
N ASN A 123 2.25 -3.89 -9.04
CA ASN A 123 3.66 -3.51 -9.01
C ASN A 123 4.36 -3.54 -10.38
N ASN A 124 3.72 -4.10 -11.40
CA ASN A 124 4.21 -4.12 -12.79
C ASN A 124 3.07 -3.82 -13.77
N THR A 125 3.40 -3.56 -15.03
CA THR A 125 2.44 -3.16 -16.06
C THR A 125 1.28 -4.14 -16.20
N LYS A 126 1.55 -5.45 -16.23
CA LYS A 126 0.52 -6.49 -16.34
C LYS A 126 -0.44 -6.49 -15.16
N THR A 127 0.09 -6.45 -13.95
CA THR A 127 -0.74 -6.44 -12.72
C THR A 127 -1.49 -5.11 -12.55
N ARG A 128 -0.91 -3.98 -12.99
CA ARG A 128 -1.61 -2.69 -13.02
C ARG A 128 -2.80 -2.71 -13.95
N GLN A 129 -2.67 -3.24 -15.17
CA GLN A 129 -3.79 -3.39 -16.09
C GLN A 129 -4.90 -4.29 -15.52
N ILE A 130 -4.54 -5.46 -14.98
CA ILE A 130 -5.51 -6.38 -14.35
C ILE A 130 -6.29 -5.74 -13.21
N ARG A 131 -5.66 -4.82 -12.47
CA ARG A 131 -6.22 -4.11 -11.32
C ARG A 131 -6.69 -2.70 -11.66
N ASN A 132 -6.88 -2.44 -12.95
CA ASN A 132 -7.37 -1.16 -13.46
C ASN A 132 -6.62 0.05 -12.86
N PHE A 133 -5.28 -0.07 -12.71
CA PHE A 133 -4.40 0.94 -12.10
C PHE A 133 -4.79 1.36 -10.67
N GLY A 134 -5.56 0.56 -9.97
CA GLY A 134 -6.10 0.85 -8.65
C GLY A 134 -7.39 1.67 -8.66
N MET A 135 -7.90 2.03 -9.85
CA MET A 135 -9.17 2.73 -10.00
C MET A 135 -10.33 1.74 -9.89
N ALA A 136 -11.08 1.84 -8.81
CA ALA A 136 -12.19 0.94 -8.56
C ALA A 136 -13.40 1.24 -9.46
N ASN A 137 -14.01 0.18 -10.00
CA ASN A 137 -15.32 0.19 -10.63
C ASN A 137 -16.42 0.17 -9.56
N PRO A 138 -17.71 0.37 -9.93
CA PRO A 138 -18.83 0.27 -8.98
C PRO A 138 -18.85 -1.04 -8.18
N GLU A 139 -18.43 -2.12 -8.82
CA GLU A 139 -18.32 -3.45 -8.19
C GLU A 139 -17.32 -3.46 -7.02
N GLY A 140 -16.23 -2.72 -7.14
CA GLY A 140 -15.24 -2.58 -6.06
C GLY A 140 -15.81 -1.89 -4.83
N TYR A 141 -16.55 -0.81 -5.02
CA TYR A 141 -17.24 -0.10 -3.94
C TYR A 141 -18.32 -0.96 -3.30
N ARG A 142 -19.15 -1.64 -4.09
CA ARG A 142 -20.18 -2.56 -3.58
C ARG A 142 -19.57 -3.74 -2.84
N LYS A 143 -18.47 -4.30 -3.34
CA LYS A 143 -17.70 -5.35 -2.65
C LYS A 143 -17.20 -4.85 -1.29
N ALA A 144 -16.60 -3.65 -1.24
CA ALA A 144 -16.12 -3.07 0.01
C ALA A 144 -17.26 -2.93 1.04
N LEU A 145 -18.40 -2.36 0.62
CA LEU A 145 -19.58 -2.23 1.49
C LEU A 145 -20.07 -3.58 1.99
N ARG A 146 -20.19 -4.55 1.10
CA ARG A 146 -20.59 -5.92 1.46
C ARG A 146 -19.69 -6.52 2.53
N LEU A 147 -18.37 -6.32 2.41
CA LEU A 147 -17.40 -6.82 3.38
C LEU A 147 -17.51 -6.09 4.72
N MET A 148 -17.74 -4.77 4.72
CA MET A 148 -17.98 -4.00 5.94
C MET A 148 -19.25 -4.48 6.66
N LYS A 149 -20.35 -4.71 5.94
CA LYS A 149 -21.58 -5.27 6.52
C LYS A 149 -21.38 -6.70 7.04
N LEU A 150 -20.53 -7.48 6.37
CA LEU A 150 -20.18 -8.83 6.85
C LEU A 150 -19.37 -8.76 8.15
N ALA A 151 -18.43 -7.82 8.26
CA ALA A 151 -17.69 -7.58 9.48
C ALA A 151 -18.61 -7.16 10.63
N GLU A 152 -19.52 -6.24 10.37
CA GLU A 152 -20.55 -5.82 11.35
C GLU A 152 -21.38 -7.02 11.84
N LYS A 153 -21.86 -7.87 10.93
CA LYS A 153 -22.63 -9.08 11.27
C LYS A 153 -21.89 -10.00 12.24
N PHE A 154 -20.57 -10.12 12.11
CA PHE A 154 -19.73 -10.95 12.98
C PHE A 154 -19.06 -10.17 14.11
N ASN A 155 -19.44 -8.92 14.32
CA ASN A 155 -18.86 -8.03 15.31
C ASN A 155 -17.31 -7.98 15.25
N LYS A 156 -16.78 -7.77 14.04
CA LYS A 156 -15.35 -7.66 13.80
C LYS A 156 -14.99 -6.24 13.34
N PRO A 157 -13.88 -5.67 13.82
CA PRO A 157 -13.44 -4.36 13.37
C PRO A 157 -13.04 -4.40 11.90
N VAL A 158 -13.18 -3.25 11.24
CA VAL A 158 -12.80 -3.03 9.84
C VAL A 158 -11.53 -2.17 9.80
N ILE A 159 -10.56 -2.59 9.02
CA ILE A 159 -9.36 -1.80 8.71
C ILE A 159 -9.38 -1.53 7.20
N THR A 160 -9.35 -0.26 6.82
CA THR A 160 -9.25 0.12 5.41
C THR A 160 -7.86 0.66 5.10
N LEU A 161 -7.23 0.14 4.04
CA LEU A 161 -5.94 0.58 3.53
C LEU A 161 -6.18 1.41 2.26
N ILE A 162 -5.99 2.72 2.37
CA ILE A 162 -6.38 3.68 1.32
C ILE A 162 -5.17 3.97 0.43
N ASP A 163 -5.30 3.60 -0.84
CA ASP A 163 -4.34 3.85 -1.92
C ASP A 163 -5.11 4.08 -3.23
N THR A 164 -5.87 5.17 -3.31
CA THR A 164 -6.75 5.43 -4.44
C THR A 164 -6.21 6.52 -5.35
N PRO A 165 -6.09 6.26 -6.66
CA PRO A 165 -5.88 7.29 -7.67
C PRO A 165 -7.19 7.98 -8.09
N GLY A 166 -8.34 7.49 -7.62
CA GLY A 166 -9.68 7.92 -7.98
C GLY A 166 -10.59 6.76 -8.39
N ALA A 167 -11.82 7.07 -8.70
CA ALA A 167 -12.77 6.14 -9.28
C ALA A 167 -12.47 5.91 -10.77
N TYR A 168 -12.84 4.76 -11.33
CA TYR A 168 -12.69 4.52 -12.76
C TYR A 168 -13.66 5.41 -13.57
N PRO A 169 -13.16 6.27 -14.48
CA PRO A 169 -13.96 7.26 -15.19
C PRO A 169 -14.55 6.74 -16.52
N GLY A 170 -14.74 5.43 -16.66
CA GLY A 170 -15.25 4.83 -17.89
C GLY A 170 -16.76 4.85 -17.99
N LEU A 171 -17.29 4.95 -19.24
CA LEU A 171 -18.73 4.93 -19.53
C LEU A 171 -19.42 3.71 -18.88
N GLU A 172 -18.81 2.55 -19.00
CA GLU A 172 -19.34 1.31 -18.39
C GLU A 172 -19.47 1.39 -16.85
N ALA A 173 -18.62 2.17 -16.19
CA ALA A 173 -18.72 2.38 -14.74
C ALA A 173 -19.90 3.29 -14.40
N GLU A 174 -20.10 4.36 -15.18
CA GLU A 174 -21.25 5.24 -15.02
C GLU A 174 -22.58 4.50 -15.27
N GLU A 175 -22.67 3.69 -16.32
CA GLU A 175 -23.83 2.85 -16.61
C GLU A 175 -24.16 1.87 -15.47
N ARG A 176 -23.14 1.40 -14.73
CA ARG A 176 -23.32 0.51 -13.59
C ARG A 176 -23.42 1.24 -12.24
N GLY A 177 -23.58 2.56 -12.24
CA GLY A 177 -23.87 3.37 -11.08
C GLY A 177 -22.64 3.70 -10.23
N GLN A 178 -21.57 4.24 -10.84
CA GLN A 178 -20.35 4.63 -10.14
C GLN A 178 -20.62 5.63 -9.00
N GLY A 179 -21.35 6.71 -9.31
CA GLY A 179 -21.69 7.75 -8.33
C GLY A 179 -22.56 7.20 -7.18
N GLU A 180 -23.56 6.37 -7.50
CA GLU A 180 -24.41 5.73 -6.50
C GLU A 180 -23.61 4.82 -5.57
N ALA A 181 -22.73 3.97 -6.13
CA ALA A 181 -21.94 3.04 -5.35
C ALA A 181 -20.99 3.76 -4.37
N ILE A 182 -20.42 4.90 -4.76
CA ILE A 182 -19.58 5.75 -3.90
C ILE A 182 -20.43 6.40 -2.80
N ALA A 183 -21.51 7.10 -3.18
CA ALA A 183 -22.38 7.81 -2.25
C ALA A 183 -22.97 6.86 -1.20
N ARG A 184 -23.40 5.69 -1.62
CA ARG A 184 -23.93 4.66 -0.72
C ARG A 184 -22.89 4.15 0.27
N ASN A 185 -21.64 3.96 -0.15
CA ASN A 185 -20.56 3.61 0.78
C ASN A 185 -20.41 4.65 1.88
N ILE A 186 -20.38 5.95 1.54
CA ILE A 186 -20.25 7.04 2.52
C ILE A 186 -21.40 6.98 3.52
N TYR A 187 -22.63 6.88 3.04
CA TYR A 187 -23.82 6.82 3.90
C TYR A 187 -23.82 5.61 4.82
N GLU A 188 -23.56 4.42 4.28
CA GLU A 188 -23.63 3.17 5.05
C GLU A 188 -22.46 3.01 6.03
N MET A 189 -21.26 3.54 5.69
CA MET A 189 -20.12 3.50 6.59
C MET A 189 -20.36 4.25 7.90
N ILE A 190 -21.10 5.37 7.87
CA ILE A 190 -21.44 6.15 9.07
C ILE A 190 -22.31 5.35 10.03
N SER A 191 -23.13 4.43 9.52
CA SER A 191 -24.08 3.63 10.31
C SER A 191 -23.51 2.33 10.86
N LEU A 192 -22.26 1.97 10.53
CA LEU A 192 -21.62 0.74 11.00
C LEU A 192 -21.43 0.76 12.53
N LYS A 193 -21.80 -0.35 13.17
CA LYS A 193 -21.73 -0.52 14.63
C LYS A 193 -20.43 -1.16 15.12
N VAL A 194 -19.45 -1.32 14.23
CA VAL A 194 -18.12 -1.83 14.56
C VAL A 194 -17.07 -0.75 14.30
N PRO A 195 -15.93 -0.79 14.99
CA PRO A 195 -14.84 0.15 14.73
C PRO A 195 -14.37 0.07 13.29
N VAL A 196 -14.22 1.23 12.64
CA VAL A 196 -13.63 1.38 11.30
C VAL A 196 -12.37 2.23 11.43
N ILE A 197 -11.23 1.64 11.10
CA ILE A 197 -9.91 2.29 11.14
C ILE A 197 -9.45 2.53 9.71
N CYS A 198 -9.31 3.79 9.33
CA CYS A 198 -8.86 4.18 7.99
C CYS A 198 -7.37 4.52 8.02
N VAL A 199 -6.56 3.83 7.22
CA VAL A 199 -5.12 4.03 7.13
C VAL A 199 -4.78 4.45 5.69
N ILE A 200 -4.32 5.68 5.52
CA ILE A 200 -3.82 6.18 4.24
C ILE A 200 -2.41 5.64 4.07
N ILE A 201 -2.21 4.70 3.12
CA ILE A 201 -0.93 4.05 2.88
C ILE A 201 -0.14 4.70 1.75
N ARG A 202 -0.78 5.52 0.90
CA ARG A 202 -0.14 6.17 -0.23
C ARG A 202 -0.89 7.46 -0.62
N SER A 203 -0.17 8.39 -1.27
CA SER A 203 -0.75 9.59 -1.90
C SER A 203 -0.60 9.49 -3.42
N GLU A 204 -1.65 9.82 -4.15
CA GLU A 204 -1.66 9.87 -5.62
C GLU A 204 -1.78 11.33 -6.12
N GLU A 205 -1.33 11.60 -7.35
CA GLU A 205 -1.25 12.96 -7.89
C GLU A 205 -2.61 13.66 -7.98
N HIS A 206 -3.64 12.92 -8.35
CA HIS A 206 -4.97 13.47 -8.58
C HIS A 206 -5.72 13.92 -7.32
N THR A 207 -5.32 13.44 -6.14
CA THR A 207 -5.91 13.89 -4.88
C THR A 207 -5.34 15.22 -4.38
N SER A 208 -4.18 15.65 -4.88
CA SER A 208 -3.57 16.92 -4.50
C SER A 208 -4.06 18.12 -5.32
N GLU A 209 -4.56 17.89 -6.53
CA GLU A 209 -5.11 18.96 -7.37
C GLU A 209 -6.50 19.43 -6.92
N LEU A 210 -7.27 18.57 -6.24
CA LEU A 210 -8.60 18.92 -5.71
C LEU A 210 -8.55 19.61 -4.34
N GLN A 211 -7.37 19.79 -3.73
CA GLN A 211 -7.20 20.42 -2.41
C GLN A 211 -6.51 21.80 -2.48
N SER A 212 -6.32 22.35 -3.67
CA SER A 212 -5.91 23.75 -3.79
C SER A 212 -7.16 24.63 -3.72
N PRO A 213 -7.24 25.59 -2.77
CA PRO A 213 -8.35 26.52 -2.67
C PRO A 213 -8.40 27.47 -3.87
#